data_c180f824bc6e2f4140935cd73deede6e
#
_entry.id   c180f824bc6e2f4140935cd73deede6e
#
_cell.length_a   1.000
_cell.length_b   1.000
_cell.length_c   1.000
_cell.angle_alpha   90.00
_cell.angle_beta   90.00
_cell.angle_gamma   90.00
#
_symmetry.space_group_name_H-M   'P 1'
#
loop_
_entity.id
_entity.type
_entity.pdbx_description
1 polymer ?
#
loop_
_entity_poly.entity_id
_entity_poly.type
_entity_poly.pdbx_seq_one_letter_code
_entity_poly.pdbx_strand_id
1 'polypeptide(L)'
;MNRVFAGLLVSLTMLGAHRPITIKVVVVTMFERGNDTGDEPGEFQNWVEQEKLTDLYPFPQGFRNLRGNRNGVLGVVTGIGTAKAAATIMALGLDPRFDLERAYWLIAGIAGIDPADGSLASAAWAEWVVDGDLGHEIDAREIPPEWPTGFIPLRKSTPYEQPRREPDEGECYRLNAALVDWAFRLTKDVTLQDTDTIRERRAQYAGLPSAQRPPFVLKGDTLSSSTFWHGARLNQWANEWVRYHSKGAANYVTAAMEDTGTLTSLTMLAHAGRVDLNRVMVLRAASNYDSQRPGITAAESLAETKIGKYAAYNQALDAAHRVGSIVVRELARNWDKYRDRIPGQP
;
A
#
# COMPACT_ATOMS: atom_id res chain seq x y z
N MET A 1 74.88 15.47 -9.89
CA MET A 1 73.51 15.86 -9.67
C MET A 1 72.63 14.65 -10.02
N ASN A 2 72.36 13.77 -9.04
CA ASN A 2 71.52 12.59 -9.20
C ASN A 2 70.10 12.92 -8.74
N ARG A 3 69.13 12.86 -9.67
CA ARG A 3 67.72 12.97 -9.34
C ARG A 3 67.18 11.56 -9.15
N VAL A 4 66.80 11.27 -7.89
CA VAL A 4 66.08 10.05 -7.53
C VAL A 4 64.57 10.33 -7.78
N PHE A 5 63.96 9.60 -8.72
CA PHE A 5 62.52 9.57 -8.91
C PHE A 5 61.92 8.55 -7.93
N ALA A 6 61.22 9.00 -6.92
CA ALA A 6 60.42 8.15 -6.06
C ALA A 6 59.07 7.86 -6.75
N GLY A 7 58.90 6.64 -7.20
CA GLY A 7 57.61 6.16 -7.75
C GLY A 7 56.63 5.90 -6.63
N LEU A 8 55.52 6.63 -6.64
CA LEU A 8 54.38 6.40 -5.72
C LEU A 8 53.58 5.20 -6.22
N LEU A 9 53.70 4.04 -5.55
CA LEU A 9 52.81 2.88 -5.80
C LEU A 9 51.47 3.16 -5.16
N VAL A 10 50.45 3.50 -5.96
CA VAL A 10 49.05 3.54 -5.49
C VAL A 10 48.52 2.12 -5.46
N SER A 11 48.45 1.52 -4.27
CA SER A 11 47.80 0.23 -4.06
C SER A 11 46.31 0.42 -4.24
N LEU A 12 45.73 0.04 -5.37
CA LEU A 12 44.31 -0.11 -5.57
C LEU A 12 43.88 -1.36 -4.79
N THR A 13 43.38 -1.17 -3.56
CA THR A 13 42.64 -2.22 -2.85
C THR A 13 41.36 -2.49 -3.61
N MET A 14 41.32 -3.60 -4.37
CA MET A 14 40.07 -4.15 -4.89
C MET A 14 39.21 -4.52 -3.68
N LEU A 15 38.24 -3.64 -3.31
CA LEU A 15 37.12 -4.07 -2.48
C LEU A 15 36.42 -5.18 -3.27
N GLY A 16 36.43 -6.39 -2.75
CA GLY A 16 35.70 -7.51 -3.31
C GLY A 16 34.24 -7.11 -3.47
N ALA A 17 33.75 -7.00 -4.68
CA ALA A 17 32.36 -6.71 -4.96
C ALA A 17 31.51 -7.86 -4.42
N HIS A 18 30.96 -7.68 -3.22
CA HIS A 18 29.95 -8.60 -2.71
C HIS A 18 28.79 -8.62 -3.72
N ARG A 19 28.41 -9.82 -4.19
CA ARG A 19 27.24 -9.96 -5.05
C ARG A 19 26.01 -9.48 -4.29
N PRO A 20 25.14 -8.65 -4.88
CA PRO A 20 23.91 -8.23 -4.24
C PRO A 20 23.07 -9.43 -3.80
N ILE A 21 22.39 -9.28 -2.69
CA ILE A 21 21.46 -10.29 -2.16
C ILE A 21 20.21 -10.27 -3.06
N THR A 22 19.93 -11.38 -3.72
CA THR A 22 18.72 -11.52 -4.54
C THR A 22 17.48 -11.57 -3.61
N ILE A 23 16.61 -10.58 -3.74
CA ILE A 23 15.34 -10.52 -3.06
C ILE A 23 14.24 -11.05 -3.98
N LYS A 24 13.42 -11.94 -3.45
CA LYS A 24 12.30 -12.54 -4.18
C LYS A 24 11.00 -11.76 -3.97
N VAL A 25 10.74 -11.34 -2.72
CA VAL A 25 9.56 -10.57 -2.36
C VAL A 25 9.94 -9.48 -1.37
N VAL A 26 9.54 -8.25 -1.66
CA VAL A 26 9.58 -7.13 -0.72
C VAL A 26 8.17 -6.94 -0.16
N VAL A 27 8.04 -6.99 1.17
CA VAL A 27 6.82 -6.62 1.89
C VAL A 27 6.98 -5.19 2.38
N VAL A 28 6.08 -4.32 1.93
CA VAL A 28 6.05 -2.91 2.27
C VAL A 28 4.92 -2.67 3.27
N THR A 29 5.28 -2.21 4.45
CA THR A 29 4.35 -1.78 5.50
C THR A 29 4.61 -0.32 5.86
N MET A 30 3.69 0.34 6.55
CA MET A 30 3.73 1.79 6.69
C MET A 30 4.18 2.23 8.07
N PHE A 31 3.81 1.48 9.10
CA PHE A 31 4.19 1.81 10.47
C PHE A 31 4.37 0.58 11.34
N GLU A 32 5.13 0.77 12.42
CA GLU A 32 5.23 -0.17 13.51
C GLU A 32 5.21 0.60 14.83
N ARG A 33 4.68 -0.02 15.88
CA ARG A 33 4.59 0.55 17.22
C ARG A 33 5.66 -0.09 18.09
N GLY A 34 6.46 0.73 18.80
CA GLY A 34 7.52 0.19 19.65
C GLY A 34 8.59 -0.59 18.88
N ASN A 35 8.81 -1.85 19.25
CA ASN A 35 9.77 -2.74 18.60
C ASN A 35 9.19 -3.46 17.38
N ASP A 36 10.03 -4.15 16.62
CA ASP A 36 9.56 -4.98 15.49
C ASP A 36 8.94 -6.32 15.96
N THR A 37 9.03 -6.64 17.26
CA THR A 37 8.56 -7.90 17.86
C THR A 37 8.22 -7.73 19.33
N GLY A 38 7.27 -8.52 19.84
CA GLY A 38 7.07 -8.76 21.26
C GLY A 38 6.33 -7.68 22.05
N ASP A 39 5.74 -6.68 21.40
CA ASP A 39 4.94 -5.65 22.03
C ASP A 39 3.60 -5.42 21.29
N GLU A 40 3.00 -4.26 21.40
CA GLU A 40 1.74 -3.96 20.74
C GLU A 40 1.98 -3.76 19.23
N PRO A 41 1.38 -4.61 18.34
CA PRO A 41 1.72 -4.63 16.93
C PRO A 41 1.26 -3.38 16.17
N GLY A 42 2.11 -2.93 15.24
CA GLY A 42 1.71 -2.20 14.07
C GLY A 42 1.59 -3.14 12.87
N GLU A 43 1.83 -2.64 11.67
CA GLU A 43 1.71 -3.44 10.45
C GLU A 43 2.86 -4.41 10.23
N PHE A 44 4.03 -4.16 10.81
CA PHE A 44 5.25 -4.90 10.52
C PHE A 44 5.47 -6.12 11.39
N GLN A 45 5.11 -6.06 12.68
CA GLN A 45 5.40 -7.12 13.65
C GLN A 45 4.91 -8.50 13.20
N ASN A 46 3.68 -8.61 12.69
CA ASN A 46 3.16 -9.91 12.21
C ASN A 46 4.02 -10.51 11.10
N TRP A 47 4.57 -9.69 10.21
CA TRP A 47 5.48 -10.14 9.14
C TRP A 47 6.81 -10.59 9.73
N VAL A 48 7.39 -9.83 10.66
CA VAL A 48 8.68 -10.18 11.28
C VAL A 48 8.59 -11.50 12.01
N GLU A 49 7.58 -11.67 12.85
CA GLU A 49 7.44 -12.85 13.71
C GLU A 49 7.02 -14.11 12.92
N GLN A 50 5.99 -14.00 12.09
CA GLN A 50 5.40 -15.16 11.45
C GLN A 50 6.13 -15.61 10.19
N GLU A 51 6.75 -14.68 9.43
CA GLU A 51 7.62 -15.00 8.30
C GLU A 51 9.08 -15.18 8.70
N LYS A 52 9.38 -15.04 10.01
CA LYS A 52 10.73 -15.21 10.57
C LYS A 52 11.75 -14.32 9.86
N LEU A 53 11.46 -13.02 9.77
CA LEU A 53 12.38 -12.04 9.20
C LEU A 53 13.47 -11.70 10.24
N THR A 54 14.36 -12.64 10.49
CA THR A 54 15.36 -12.57 11.56
C THR A 54 16.61 -11.81 11.18
N ASP A 55 16.93 -11.70 9.88
CA ASP A 55 18.11 -11.02 9.40
C ASP A 55 17.88 -9.51 9.46
N LEU A 56 18.75 -8.78 10.17
CA LEU A 56 18.66 -7.34 10.36
C LEU A 56 19.65 -6.64 9.43
N TYR A 57 19.16 -5.73 8.61
CA TYR A 57 19.98 -4.89 7.75
C TYR A 57 19.87 -3.42 8.20
N PRO A 58 20.94 -2.78 8.69
CA PRO A 58 20.94 -1.34 8.99
C PRO A 58 20.48 -0.53 7.78
N PHE A 59 19.52 0.37 8.00
CA PHE A 59 18.94 1.21 6.95
C PHE A 59 18.70 2.63 7.47
N PRO A 60 19.80 3.40 7.71
CA PRO A 60 19.73 4.72 8.34
C PRO A 60 19.03 5.78 7.49
N GLN A 61 18.87 5.57 6.19
CA GLN A 61 18.13 6.44 5.28
C GLN A 61 16.63 6.16 5.24
N GLY A 62 16.16 5.14 5.92
CA GLY A 62 14.74 4.79 6.04
C GLY A 62 14.18 5.01 7.44
N PHE A 63 12.93 4.65 7.62
CA PHE A 63 12.22 4.80 8.90
C PHE A 63 12.68 3.81 9.98
N ARG A 64 13.02 2.59 9.54
CA ARG A 64 13.51 1.49 10.38
C ARG A 64 14.56 0.69 9.64
N ASN A 65 15.29 -0.13 10.36
CA ASN A 65 16.13 -1.15 9.74
C ASN A 65 15.25 -2.12 8.93
N LEU A 66 15.80 -2.66 7.86
CA LEU A 66 15.13 -3.70 7.09
C LEU A 66 15.26 -5.04 7.83
N ARG A 67 14.26 -5.88 7.65
CA ARG A 67 14.25 -7.26 8.14
C ARG A 67 14.13 -8.23 6.98
N GLY A 68 14.88 -9.32 7.00
CA GLY A 68 14.80 -10.32 5.97
C GLY A 68 14.92 -11.74 6.48
N ASN A 69 14.81 -12.69 5.56
CA ASN A 69 15.01 -14.10 5.84
C ASN A 69 15.73 -14.82 4.69
N ARG A 70 16.19 -16.05 4.96
CA ARG A 70 16.89 -16.90 3.98
C ARG A 70 16.03 -17.34 2.80
N ASN A 71 14.72 -17.16 2.87
CA ASN A 71 13.80 -17.45 1.76
C ASN A 71 13.74 -16.33 0.72
N GLY A 72 14.46 -15.22 0.92
CA GLY A 72 14.51 -14.07 0.03
C GLY A 72 13.34 -13.10 0.22
N VAL A 73 12.69 -13.11 1.38
CA VAL A 73 11.68 -12.11 1.76
C VAL A 73 12.37 -10.98 2.50
N LEU A 74 12.11 -9.75 2.09
CA LEU A 74 12.60 -8.52 2.72
C LEU A 74 11.40 -7.66 3.14
N GLY A 75 11.40 -7.20 4.39
CA GLY A 75 10.39 -6.30 4.92
C GLY A 75 10.94 -4.90 5.14
N VAL A 76 10.13 -3.89 4.83
CA VAL A 76 10.42 -2.47 5.00
C VAL A 76 9.23 -1.73 5.61
N VAL A 77 9.52 -0.76 6.49
CA VAL A 77 8.54 0.20 7.04
C VAL A 77 8.80 1.56 6.41
N THR A 78 7.80 2.11 5.73
CA THR A 78 7.96 3.35 4.96
C THR A 78 7.81 4.63 5.78
N GLY A 79 7.09 4.58 6.90
CA GLY A 79 6.51 5.75 7.56
C GLY A 79 5.18 6.14 6.91
N ILE A 80 4.33 6.80 7.69
CA ILE A 80 2.96 7.19 7.29
C ILE A 80 3.00 8.39 6.33
N GLY A 81 2.28 8.27 5.24
CA GLY A 81 2.06 9.31 4.23
C GLY A 81 2.93 9.18 2.99
N THR A 82 2.43 9.74 1.89
CA THR A 82 2.96 9.64 0.52
C THR A 82 4.43 9.99 0.41
N ALA A 83 4.84 11.13 0.98
CA ALA A 83 6.22 11.62 0.88
C ALA A 83 7.24 10.68 1.57
N LYS A 84 6.88 10.14 2.74
CA LYS A 84 7.76 9.22 3.47
C LYS A 84 7.86 7.87 2.75
N ALA A 85 6.76 7.39 2.23
CA ALA A 85 6.74 6.17 1.43
C ALA A 85 7.62 6.32 0.18
N ALA A 86 7.47 7.41 -0.56
CA ALA A 86 8.30 7.69 -1.73
C ALA A 86 9.80 7.72 -1.39
N ALA A 87 10.19 8.47 -0.37
CA ALA A 87 11.59 8.60 0.03
C ALA A 87 12.20 7.25 0.46
N THR A 88 11.48 6.48 1.29
CA THR A 88 11.96 5.20 1.80
C THR A 88 12.10 4.14 0.70
N ILE A 89 11.11 4.05 -0.19
CA ILE A 89 11.15 3.09 -1.31
C ILE A 89 12.22 3.46 -2.33
N MET A 90 12.41 4.75 -2.61
CA MET A 90 13.52 5.20 -3.47
C MET A 90 14.87 4.83 -2.86
N ALA A 91 15.07 5.09 -1.56
CA ALA A 91 16.30 4.73 -0.86
C ALA A 91 16.57 3.22 -0.89
N LEU A 92 15.53 2.38 -0.69
CA LEU A 92 15.65 0.93 -0.79
C LEU A 92 15.96 0.48 -2.22
N GLY A 93 15.28 1.04 -3.22
CA GLY A 93 15.46 0.65 -4.63
C GLY A 93 16.85 0.98 -5.18
N LEU A 94 17.52 1.98 -4.59
CA LEU A 94 18.91 2.37 -4.94
C LEU A 94 19.96 1.70 -4.06
N ASP A 95 19.58 0.91 -3.07
CA ASP A 95 20.51 0.25 -2.17
C ASP A 95 21.31 -0.86 -2.91
N PRO A 96 22.62 -0.72 -3.03
CA PRO A 96 23.44 -1.66 -3.81
C PRO A 96 23.57 -3.06 -3.18
N ARG A 97 23.16 -3.22 -1.93
CA ARG A 97 23.19 -4.51 -1.22
C ARG A 97 22.18 -5.50 -1.77
N PHE A 98 21.12 -5.03 -2.45
CA PHE A 98 20.01 -5.85 -2.88
C PHE A 98 19.84 -5.84 -4.40
N ASP A 99 19.58 -7.03 -4.95
CA ASP A 99 19.10 -7.20 -6.32
C ASP A 99 17.55 -7.30 -6.25
N LEU A 100 16.89 -6.26 -6.76
CA LEU A 100 15.45 -6.07 -6.72
C LEU A 100 14.80 -6.14 -8.11
N GLU A 101 15.56 -6.35 -9.17
CA GLU A 101 15.09 -6.28 -10.56
C GLU A 101 13.87 -7.19 -10.82
N ARG A 102 13.89 -8.39 -10.25
CA ARG A 102 12.81 -9.37 -10.42
C ARG A 102 11.96 -9.58 -9.18
N ALA A 103 12.22 -8.80 -8.14
CA ALA A 103 11.46 -8.93 -6.89
C ALA A 103 9.98 -8.60 -7.09
N TYR A 104 9.13 -9.37 -6.45
CA TYR A 104 7.73 -8.98 -6.26
C TYR A 104 7.61 -8.00 -5.11
N TRP A 105 6.72 -7.03 -5.24
CA TRP A 105 6.45 -6.03 -4.22
C TRP A 105 5.02 -6.19 -3.73
N LEU A 106 4.85 -6.42 -2.44
CA LEU A 106 3.55 -6.45 -1.80
C LEU A 106 3.43 -5.26 -0.85
N ILE A 107 2.63 -4.27 -1.22
CA ILE A 107 2.24 -3.18 -0.36
C ILE A 107 1.06 -3.68 0.47
N ALA A 108 1.27 -3.90 1.77
CA ALA A 108 0.28 -4.53 2.65
C ALA A 108 0.12 -3.76 3.95
N GLY A 109 -1.04 -3.20 4.17
CA GLY A 109 -1.35 -2.44 5.38
C GLY A 109 -2.85 -2.31 5.64
N ILE A 110 -3.18 -1.59 6.72
CA ILE A 110 -4.57 -1.30 7.05
C ILE A 110 -5.09 -0.10 6.26
N ALA A 111 -6.43 0.02 6.17
CA ALA A 111 -7.10 1.08 5.42
C ALA A 111 -8.48 1.38 6.00
N GLY A 112 -9.05 2.52 5.63
CA GLY A 112 -10.48 2.74 5.66
C GLY A 112 -11.17 1.93 4.56
N ILE A 113 -12.43 1.56 4.75
CA ILE A 113 -13.21 0.85 3.74
C ILE A 113 -14.56 1.53 3.51
N ASP A 114 -14.99 1.55 2.23
CA ASP A 114 -16.34 1.98 1.88
C ASP A 114 -17.35 0.96 2.43
N PRO A 115 -18.27 1.37 3.32
CA PRO A 115 -19.28 0.46 3.85
C PRO A 115 -20.29 -0.03 2.80
N ALA A 116 -20.35 0.59 1.63
CA ALA A 116 -21.17 0.10 0.52
C ALA A 116 -20.57 -1.15 -0.14
N ASP A 117 -19.26 -1.33 -0.11
CA ASP A 117 -18.55 -2.40 -0.80
C ASP A 117 -17.99 -3.48 0.12
N GLY A 118 -17.61 -3.13 1.35
CA GLY A 118 -16.97 -4.08 2.23
C GLY A 118 -17.26 -3.93 3.71
N SER A 119 -16.75 -4.85 4.50
CA SER A 119 -16.92 -4.90 5.95
C SER A 119 -15.60 -4.77 6.69
N LEU A 120 -15.66 -4.42 7.97
CA LEU A 120 -14.49 -4.36 8.86
C LEU A 120 -13.72 -5.68 8.86
N ALA A 121 -12.41 -5.61 8.92
CA ALA A 121 -11.45 -6.70 8.83
C ALA A 121 -11.43 -7.46 7.50
N SER A 122 -12.18 -7.04 6.48
CA SER A 122 -12.03 -7.55 5.10
C SER A 122 -10.71 -7.10 4.50
N ALA A 123 -10.21 -7.85 3.53
CA ALA A 123 -8.96 -7.55 2.82
C ALA A 123 -9.20 -7.43 1.31
N ALA A 124 -8.80 -6.31 0.73
CA ALA A 124 -9.03 -5.97 -0.67
C ALA A 124 -7.73 -5.98 -1.48
N TRP A 125 -7.73 -6.71 -2.58
CA TRP A 125 -6.72 -6.64 -3.63
C TRP A 125 -7.07 -5.56 -4.64
N ALA A 126 -6.19 -4.56 -4.81
CA ALA A 126 -6.41 -3.46 -5.73
C ALA A 126 -5.76 -3.72 -7.10
N GLU A 127 -6.49 -3.44 -8.17
CA GLU A 127 -5.94 -3.31 -9.52
C GLU A 127 -5.59 -1.86 -9.84
N TRP A 128 -6.35 -0.93 -9.30
CA TRP A 128 -6.14 0.50 -9.48
C TRP A 128 -5.81 1.19 -8.17
N VAL A 129 -4.86 2.13 -8.26
CA VAL A 129 -4.49 3.03 -7.17
C VAL A 129 -4.58 4.45 -7.68
N VAL A 130 -5.41 5.26 -7.03
CA VAL A 130 -5.67 6.64 -7.46
C VAL A 130 -5.17 7.62 -6.40
N ASP A 131 -4.49 8.66 -6.84
CA ASP A 131 -3.99 9.72 -5.97
C ASP A 131 -5.12 10.66 -5.58
N GLY A 132 -5.29 10.88 -4.29
CA GLY A 132 -6.28 11.79 -3.72
C GLY A 132 -5.73 13.16 -3.35
N ASP A 133 -4.40 13.37 -3.46
CA ASP A 133 -3.75 14.62 -3.10
C ASP A 133 -3.41 15.49 -4.32
N LEU A 134 -3.25 14.87 -5.49
CA LEU A 134 -2.77 15.55 -6.69
C LEU A 134 -3.93 16.23 -7.42
N GLY A 135 -4.28 17.43 -7.00
CA GLY A 135 -5.39 18.22 -7.56
C GLY A 135 -5.37 19.66 -7.06
N HIS A 136 -6.44 20.39 -7.38
CA HIS A 136 -6.75 21.66 -6.77
C HIS A 136 -7.83 21.46 -5.70
N GLU A 137 -7.79 22.24 -4.64
CA GLU A 137 -8.81 22.24 -3.60
C GLU A 137 -9.32 23.66 -3.35
N ILE A 138 -10.62 23.83 -3.29
CA ILE A 138 -11.31 25.03 -2.84
C ILE A 138 -12.15 24.64 -1.61
N ASP A 139 -12.11 25.46 -0.57
CA ASP A 139 -12.92 25.23 0.64
C ASP A 139 -14.39 25.05 0.26
N ALA A 140 -15.02 24.01 0.81
CA ALA A 140 -16.42 23.66 0.50
C ALA A 140 -17.43 24.78 0.80
N ARG A 141 -17.05 25.79 1.58
CA ARG A 141 -17.88 26.97 1.87
C ARG A 141 -17.77 28.06 0.80
N GLU A 142 -16.77 27.98 -0.11
CA GLU A 142 -16.49 28.97 -1.15
C GLU A 142 -16.77 28.43 -2.56
N ILE A 143 -17.18 27.17 -2.72
CA ILE A 143 -17.53 26.60 -4.03
C ILE A 143 -18.90 27.06 -4.51
N PRO A 144 -19.15 27.10 -5.82
CA PRO A 144 -20.49 27.30 -6.37
C PRO A 144 -21.47 26.24 -5.85
N PRO A 145 -22.75 26.61 -5.55
CA PRO A 145 -23.72 25.69 -4.99
C PRO A 145 -23.99 24.43 -5.80
N GLU A 146 -23.77 24.50 -7.14
CA GLU A 146 -23.94 23.38 -8.07
C GLU A 146 -22.77 22.40 -8.09
N TRP A 147 -21.64 22.73 -7.46
CA TRP A 147 -20.48 21.84 -7.42
C TRP A 147 -20.65 20.79 -6.32
N PRO A 148 -20.42 19.51 -6.62
CA PRO A 148 -20.56 18.44 -5.63
C PRO A 148 -19.38 18.39 -4.63
N THR A 149 -18.25 19.00 -4.98
CA THR A 149 -17.01 18.98 -4.20
C THR A 149 -16.13 20.18 -4.52
N GLY A 150 -15.22 20.54 -3.60
CA GLY A 150 -14.15 21.51 -3.84
C GLY A 150 -12.90 20.90 -4.49
N PHE A 151 -12.85 19.58 -4.69
CA PHE A 151 -11.70 18.92 -5.32
C PHE A 151 -11.83 18.95 -6.84
N ILE A 152 -10.79 19.47 -7.50
CA ILE A 152 -10.77 19.68 -8.96
C ILE A 152 -9.52 18.99 -9.49
N PRO A 153 -9.63 18.14 -10.53
CA PRO A 153 -8.48 17.48 -11.13
C PRO A 153 -7.44 18.50 -11.64
N LEU A 154 -6.15 18.15 -11.60
CA LEU A 154 -5.11 19.03 -12.13
C LEU A 154 -5.40 19.46 -13.58
N ARG A 155 -5.09 20.72 -13.88
CA ARG A 155 -5.29 21.33 -15.21
C ARG A 155 -6.76 21.41 -15.64
N LYS A 156 -7.69 21.32 -14.70
CA LYS A 156 -9.11 21.50 -14.88
C LYS A 156 -9.61 22.72 -14.11
N SER A 157 -10.76 23.22 -14.48
CA SER A 157 -11.38 24.41 -13.87
C SER A 157 -12.63 24.09 -13.06
N THR A 158 -13.17 22.88 -13.22
CA THR A 158 -14.36 22.41 -12.51
C THR A 158 -14.18 20.95 -12.07
N PRO A 159 -14.91 20.50 -11.04
CA PRO A 159 -14.90 19.09 -10.64
C PRO A 159 -15.30 18.19 -11.83
N TYR A 160 -14.54 17.11 -12.01
CA TYR A 160 -14.79 16.06 -13.01
C TYR A 160 -14.91 16.55 -14.47
N GLU A 161 -14.34 17.72 -14.83
CA GLU A 161 -14.37 18.30 -16.17
C GLU A 161 -13.81 17.33 -17.22
N GLN A 162 -14.55 17.16 -18.33
CA GLN A 162 -14.16 16.28 -19.44
C GLN A 162 -13.67 17.11 -20.66
N PRO A 163 -12.85 16.52 -21.54
CA PRO A 163 -12.21 15.22 -21.42
C PRO A 163 -11.08 15.23 -20.37
N ARG A 164 -10.86 14.09 -19.73
CA ARG A 164 -9.66 13.88 -18.91
C ARG A 164 -8.42 13.96 -19.81
N ARG A 165 -7.41 14.72 -19.35
CA ARG A 165 -6.17 14.88 -20.13
C ARG A 165 -5.26 13.65 -19.97
N GLU A 166 -4.47 13.43 -21.02
CA GLU A 166 -3.36 12.48 -21.07
C GLU A 166 -2.08 13.28 -21.41
N PRO A 167 -0.89 12.83 -20.99
CA PRO A 167 -0.66 11.66 -20.16
C PRO A 167 -1.05 11.91 -18.69
N ASP A 168 -1.29 10.82 -17.98
CA ASP A 168 -1.39 10.77 -16.53
C ASP A 168 0.01 11.01 -15.91
N GLU A 169 0.11 11.93 -14.97
CA GLU A 169 1.38 12.28 -14.32
C GLU A 169 1.48 11.69 -12.91
N GLY A 170 0.81 10.57 -12.64
CA GLY A 170 0.80 9.90 -11.35
C GLY A 170 -0.51 10.03 -10.60
N GLU A 171 -1.56 10.54 -11.26
CA GLU A 171 -2.89 10.58 -10.66
C GLU A 171 -3.54 9.20 -10.56
N CYS A 172 -3.13 8.26 -11.42
CA CYS A 172 -3.77 6.93 -11.47
C CYS A 172 -2.78 5.86 -11.94
N TYR A 173 -2.64 4.82 -11.15
CA TYR A 173 -1.80 3.65 -11.45
C TYR A 173 -2.69 2.44 -11.70
N ARG A 174 -2.40 1.71 -12.78
CA ARG A 174 -3.00 0.40 -13.02
C ARG A 174 -1.96 -0.68 -12.82
N LEU A 175 -2.20 -1.57 -11.89
CA LEU A 175 -1.37 -2.73 -11.61
C LEU A 175 -1.63 -3.86 -12.61
N ASN A 176 -0.79 -4.90 -12.58
CA ASN A 176 -0.96 -6.07 -13.43
C ASN A 176 -2.22 -6.86 -13.05
N ALA A 177 -3.29 -6.71 -13.81
CA ALA A 177 -4.57 -7.35 -13.56
C ALA A 177 -4.47 -8.88 -13.42
N ALA A 178 -3.63 -9.54 -14.23
CA ALA A 178 -3.45 -10.99 -14.18
C ALA A 178 -2.80 -11.44 -12.85
N LEU A 179 -1.84 -10.67 -12.34
CA LEU A 179 -1.21 -10.92 -11.04
C LEU A 179 -2.19 -10.68 -9.88
N VAL A 180 -2.97 -9.60 -9.94
CA VAL A 180 -4.03 -9.30 -8.95
C VAL A 180 -5.10 -10.40 -8.94
N ASP A 181 -5.57 -10.83 -10.10
CA ASP A 181 -6.53 -11.93 -10.22
C ASP A 181 -5.98 -13.27 -9.69
N TRP A 182 -4.70 -13.54 -9.92
CA TRP A 182 -4.05 -14.70 -9.37
C TRP A 182 -3.96 -14.64 -7.84
N ALA A 183 -3.55 -13.52 -7.27
CA ALA A 183 -3.47 -13.32 -5.83
C ALA A 183 -4.86 -13.43 -5.17
N PHE A 184 -5.87 -12.83 -5.77
CA PHE A 184 -7.26 -12.96 -5.31
C PHE A 184 -7.75 -14.41 -5.35
N ARG A 185 -7.58 -15.13 -6.47
CA ARG A 185 -8.00 -16.56 -6.56
C ARG A 185 -7.32 -17.44 -5.53
N LEU A 186 -6.06 -17.15 -5.20
CA LEU A 186 -5.29 -17.90 -4.20
C LEU A 186 -5.79 -17.66 -2.78
N THR A 187 -6.42 -16.52 -2.52
CA THR A 187 -6.74 -16.05 -1.16
C THR A 187 -8.22 -15.81 -0.88
N LYS A 188 -9.10 -15.84 -1.88
CA LYS A 188 -10.52 -15.47 -1.76
C LYS A 188 -11.31 -16.27 -0.72
N ASP A 189 -10.87 -17.49 -0.40
CA ASP A 189 -11.54 -18.39 0.54
C ASP A 189 -10.86 -18.38 1.93
N VAL A 190 -9.95 -17.47 2.19
CA VAL A 190 -9.28 -17.33 3.50
C VAL A 190 -10.28 -16.88 4.55
N THR A 191 -10.37 -17.64 5.62
CA THR A 191 -11.19 -17.26 6.80
C THR A 191 -10.47 -16.15 7.58
N LEU A 192 -11.15 -15.01 7.74
CA LEU A 192 -10.68 -13.87 8.49
C LEU A 192 -11.30 -13.83 9.89
N GLN A 193 -10.63 -13.14 10.83
CA GLN A 193 -11.11 -13.03 12.21
C GLN A 193 -12.35 -12.15 12.30
N ASP A 194 -13.40 -12.66 12.96
CA ASP A 194 -14.65 -11.95 13.21
C ASP A 194 -14.98 -11.99 14.70
N THR A 195 -14.78 -10.88 15.39
CA THR A 195 -15.03 -10.74 16.83
C THR A 195 -16.40 -10.15 17.12
N ASP A 196 -16.90 -10.31 18.36
CA ASP A 196 -18.15 -9.71 18.81
C ASP A 196 -18.13 -8.18 18.63
N THR A 197 -17.04 -7.53 19.00
CA THR A 197 -16.85 -6.08 18.83
C THR A 197 -17.01 -5.63 17.39
N ILE A 198 -16.46 -6.40 16.43
CA ILE A 198 -16.60 -6.09 15.00
C ILE A 198 -18.05 -6.33 14.55
N ARG A 199 -18.68 -7.42 14.98
CA ARG A 199 -20.09 -7.72 14.66
C ARG A 199 -21.02 -6.63 15.15
N GLU A 200 -20.85 -6.18 16.39
CA GLU A 200 -21.61 -5.08 16.97
C GLU A 200 -21.43 -3.77 16.19
N ARG A 201 -20.20 -3.46 15.78
CA ARG A 201 -19.93 -2.27 14.98
C ARG A 201 -20.57 -2.37 13.59
N ARG A 202 -20.45 -3.49 12.90
CA ARG A 202 -21.07 -3.73 11.59
C ARG A 202 -22.60 -3.61 11.64
N ALA A 203 -23.23 -4.11 12.69
CA ALA A 203 -24.68 -4.04 12.86
C ALA A 203 -25.23 -2.60 12.88
N GLN A 204 -24.38 -1.62 13.22
CA GLN A 204 -24.76 -0.20 13.25
C GLN A 204 -24.85 0.44 11.84
N TYR A 205 -24.36 -0.25 10.80
CA TYR A 205 -24.43 0.22 9.41
C TYR A 205 -25.67 -0.34 8.72
N ALA A 206 -26.84 -0.11 9.33
CA ALA A 206 -28.13 -0.57 8.80
C ALA A 206 -28.37 -0.02 7.39
N GLY A 207 -28.89 -0.87 6.49
CA GLY A 207 -29.15 -0.51 5.10
C GLY A 207 -27.95 -0.67 4.16
N LEU A 208 -26.78 -1.06 4.67
CA LEU A 208 -25.56 -1.32 3.89
C LEU A 208 -25.17 -2.80 3.98
N PRO A 209 -25.70 -3.66 3.10
CA PRO A 209 -25.53 -5.13 3.21
C PRO A 209 -24.05 -5.58 3.20
N SER A 210 -23.20 -4.92 2.42
CA SER A 210 -21.77 -5.26 2.34
C SER A 210 -21.07 -5.00 3.68
N ALA A 211 -21.37 -3.87 4.33
CA ALA A 211 -20.83 -3.55 5.65
C ALA A 211 -21.20 -4.58 6.72
N GLN A 212 -22.39 -5.17 6.62
CA GLN A 212 -22.92 -6.11 7.61
C GLN A 212 -22.40 -7.55 7.45
N ARG A 213 -21.73 -7.86 6.35
CA ARG A 213 -21.16 -9.22 6.10
C ARG A 213 -20.05 -9.52 7.12
N PRO A 214 -19.81 -10.81 7.45
CA PRO A 214 -18.56 -11.24 8.04
C PRO A 214 -17.36 -10.78 7.18
N PRO A 215 -16.15 -10.61 7.75
CA PRO A 215 -14.95 -10.27 7.01
C PRO A 215 -14.68 -11.25 5.86
N PHE A 216 -14.26 -10.73 4.72
CA PHE A 216 -14.00 -11.52 3.52
C PHE A 216 -12.89 -10.89 2.66
N VAL A 217 -12.31 -11.70 1.77
CA VAL A 217 -11.35 -11.22 0.78
C VAL A 217 -12.10 -10.80 -0.48
N LEU A 218 -11.78 -9.63 -1.01
CA LEU A 218 -12.42 -9.06 -2.20
C LEU A 218 -11.39 -8.46 -3.15
N LYS A 219 -11.86 -8.11 -4.34
CA LYS A 219 -11.17 -7.17 -5.24
C LYS A 219 -11.80 -5.80 -5.06
N GLY A 220 -10.98 -4.76 -4.99
CA GLY A 220 -11.45 -3.40 -4.84
C GLY A 220 -10.30 -2.42 -4.83
N ASP A 221 -10.51 -1.29 -5.47
CA ASP A 221 -9.46 -0.33 -5.75
C ASP A 221 -9.25 0.67 -4.60
N THR A 222 -8.08 1.30 -4.56
CA THR A 222 -7.72 2.16 -3.46
C THR A 222 -7.51 3.62 -3.89
N LEU A 223 -7.99 4.54 -3.06
CA LEU A 223 -7.60 5.94 -3.11
C LEU A 223 -6.50 6.17 -2.07
N SER A 224 -5.39 6.79 -2.49
CA SER A 224 -4.23 7.08 -1.64
C SER A 224 -4.08 8.57 -1.43
N SER A 225 -4.09 9.03 -0.17
CA SER A 225 -3.97 10.44 0.20
C SER A 225 -3.23 10.56 1.52
N SER A 226 -2.29 11.49 1.64
CA SER A 226 -1.61 11.82 2.91
C SER A 226 -2.55 12.38 3.97
N THR A 227 -3.72 12.85 3.56
CA THR A 227 -4.77 13.28 4.48
C THR A 227 -5.61 12.07 4.90
N PHE A 228 -5.69 11.82 6.22
CA PHE A 228 -6.71 10.92 6.75
C PHE A 228 -8.05 11.63 6.72
N TRP A 229 -8.86 11.32 5.74
CA TRP A 229 -10.20 11.90 5.58
C TRP A 229 -11.29 10.95 6.09
N HIS A 230 -12.45 11.50 6.41
CA HIS A 230 -13.58 10.73 6.92
C HIS A 230 -14.91 11.44 6.66
N GLY A 231 -15.92 10.68 6.32
CA GLY A 231 -17.30 11.16 6.20
C GLY A 231 -17.93 10.86 4.85
N ALA A 232 -19.27 10.75 4.83
CA ALA A 232 -20.04 10.33 3.67
C ALA A 232 -19.85 11.23 2.42
N ARG A 233 -19.61 12.53 2.61
CA ARG A 233 -19.36 13.43 1.49
C ARG A 233 -17.98 13.19 0.85
N LEU A 234 -16.97 12.91 1.68
CA LEU A 234 -15.64 12.55 1.19
C LEU A 234 -15.60 11.12 0.63
N ASN A 235 -16.39 10.21 1.19
CA ASN A 235 -16.59 8.89 0.58
C ASN A 235 -17.23 9.01 -0.82
N GLN A 236 -18.25 9.84 -0.98
CA GLN A 236 -18.81 10.13 -2.31
C GLN A 236 -17.77 10.71 -3.25
N TRP A 237 -17.00 11.70 -2.80
CA TRP A 237 -15.88 12.25 -3.57
C TRP A 237 -14.88 11.16 -3.97
N ALA A 238 -14.46 10.29 -3.08
CA ALA A 238 -13.51 9.22 -3.36
C ALA A 238 -14.03 8.28 -4.46
N ASN A 239 -15.30 7.88 -4.39
CA ASN A 239 -15.96 7.08 -5.42
C ASN A 239 -15.96 7.77 -6.79
N GLU A 240 -16.32 9.05 -6.84
CA GLU A 240 -16.37 9.83 -8.07
C GLU A 240 -14.97 10.14 -8.61
N TRP A 241 -14.00 10.44 -7.73
CA TRP A 241 -12.61 10.71 -8.07
C TRP A 241 -11.91 9.50 -8.67
N VAL A 242 -12.06 8.34 -8.04
CA VAL A 242 -11.53 7.08 -8.57
C VAL A 242 -12.15 6.74 -9.92
N ARG A 243 -13.46 6.90 -10.04
CA ARG A 243 -14.16 6.69 -11.32
C ARG A 243 -13.67 7.66 -12.40
N TYR A 244 -13.48 8.94 -12.07
CA TYR A 244 -12.98 9.95 -13.00
C TYR A 244 -11.57 9.61 -13.50
N HIS A 245 -10.62 9.34 -12.59
CA HIS A 245 -9.22 9.10 -12.94
C HIS A 245 -9.01 7.77 -13.66
N SER A 246 -9.80 6.76 -13.35
CA SER A 246 -9.76 5.45 -14.02
C SER A 246 -10.57 5.38 -15.30
N LYS A 247 -11.25 6.46 -15.71
CA LYS A 247 -12.21 6.47 -16.84
C LYS A 247 -13.35 5.46 -16.65
N GLY A 248 -13.77 5.25 -15.41
CA GLY A 248 -14.85 4.33 -15.05
C GLY A 248 -14.44 2.86 -14.91
N ALA A 249 -13.15 2.55 -14.99
CA ALA A 249 -12.67 1.17 -14.92
C ALA A 249 -12.46 0.66 -13.49
N ALA A 250 -12.22 1.55 -12.53
CA ALA A 250 -11.98 1.21 -11.13
C ALA A 250 -13.23 1.36 -10.27
N ASN A 251 -13.30 0.55 -9.21
CA ASN A 251 -14.28 0.66 -8.13
C ASN A 251 -13.57 0.99 -6.83
N TYR A 252 -13.80 2.20 -6.29
CA TYR A 252 -13.27 2.60 -5.01
C TYR A 252 -13.80 1.69 -3.90
N VAL A 253 -12.90 1.14 -3.10
CA VAL A 253 -13.22 0.27 -1.94
C VAL A 253 -12.44 0.67 -0.72
N THR A 254 -11.18 1.05 -0.84
CA THR A 254 -10.31 1.35 0.31
C THR A 254 -9.62 2.70 0.20
N ALA A 255 -9.37 3.33 1.35
CA ALA A 255 -8.58 4.55 1.48
C ALA A 255 -7.33 4.30 2.32
N ALA A 256 -6.16 4.62 1.77
CA ALA A 256 -4.87 4.47 2.41
C ALA A 256 -4.00 5.72 2.19
N MET A 257 -2.79 5.76 2.75
CA MET A 257 -2.01 7.01 2.79
C MET A 257 -0.64 6.92 2.08
N GLU A 258 -0.23 5.76 1.57
CA GLU A 258 1.17 5.55 1.12
C GLU A 258 1.31 4.97 -0.28
N ASP A 259 0.24 4.43 -0.85
CA ASP A 259 0.33 3.62 -2.07
C ASP A 259 0.90 4.40 -3.25
N THR A 260 0.42 5.64 -3.47
CA THR A 260 0.89 6.47 -4.59
C THR A 260 2.34 6.91 -4.42
N GLY A 261 2.77 7.21 -3.19
CA GLY A 261 4.18 7.50 -2.93
C GLY A 261 5.09 6.30 -3.23
N THR A 262 4.67 5.11 -2.81
CA THR A 262 5.38 3.87 -3.12
C THR A 262 5.43 3.62 -4.63
N LEU A 263 4.30 3.75 -5.33
CA LEU A 263 4.20 3.52 -6.77
C LEU A 263 4.96 4.56 -7.59
N THR A 264 4.98 5.82 -7.15
CA THR A 264 5.82 6.87 -7.77
C THR A 264 7.30 6.45 -7.77
N SER A 265 7.81 6.03 -6.63
CA SER A 265 9.21 5.58 -6.53
C SER A 265 9.48 4.32 -7.35
N LEU A 266 8.58 3.34 -7.29
CA LEU A 266 8.71 2.11 -8.07
C LEU A 266 8.68 2.40 -9.58
N THR A 267 7.88 3.37 -10.03
CA THR A 267 7.85 3.81 -11.45
C THR A 267 9.20 4.39 -11.87
N MET A 268 9.77 5.28 -11.07
CA MET A 268 11.08 5.86 -11.35
C MET A 268 12.21 4.80 -11.33
N LEU A 269 12.14 3.88 -10.38
CA LEU A 269 13.08 2.75 -10.28
C LEU A 269 12.95 1.78 -11.45
N ALA A 270 11.74 1.57 -11.98
CA ALA A 270 11.53 0.76 -13.17
C ALA A 270 12.11 1.40 -14.43
N HIS A 271 11.98 2.72 -14.58
CA HIS A 271 12.65 3.46 -15.66
C HIS A 271 14.18 3.32 -15.58
N ALA A 272 14.72 3.18 -14.38
CA ALA A 272 16.13 2.94 -14.14
C ALA A 272 16.54 1.44 -14.23
N GLY A 273 15.62 0.54 -14.59
CA GLY A 273 15.87 -0.91 -14.69
C GLY A 273 16.14 -1.61 -13.35
N ARG A 274 15.68 -1.00 -12.22
CA ARG A 274 15.94 -1.53 -10.88
C ARG A 274 14.84 -2.45 -10.37
N VAL A 275 13.63 -2.31 -10.89
CA VAL A 275 12.43 -3.08 -10.51
C VAL A 275 11.54 -3.32 -11.71
N ASP A 276 10.57 -4.24 -11.60
CA ASP A 276 9.55 -4.52 -12.60
C ASP A 276 8.16 -4.17 -12.05
N LEU A 277 7.50 -3.14 -12.59
CA LEU A 277 6.17 -2.70 -12.18
C LEU A 277 5.09 -3.79 -12.35
N ASN A 278 5.28 -4.74 -13.27
CA ASN A 278 4.34 -5.84 -13.44
C ASN A 278 4.33 -6.83 -12.26
N ARG A 279 5.24 -6.65 -11.28
CA ARG A 279 5.40 -7.49 -10.09
C ARG A 279 4.93 -6.82 -8.81
N VAL A 280 4.17 -5.72 -8.94
CA VAL A 280 3.66 -4.95 -7.80
C VAL A 280 2.21 -5.35 -7.50
N MET A 281 1.91 -5.51 -6.21
CA MET A 281 0.58 -5.83 -5.68
C MET A 281 0.26 -4.91 -4.51
N VAL A 282 -1.01 -4.53 -4.38
CA VAL A 282 -1.53 -3.76 -3.25
C VAL A 282 -2.63 -4.57 -2.57
N LEU A 283 -2.50 -4.74 -1.25
CA LEU A 283 -3.45 -5.40 -0.37
C LEU A 283 -3.77 -4.47 0.80
N ARG A 284 -5.02 -4.09 0.95
CA ARG A 284 -5.48 -3.24 2.05
C ARG A 284 -6.52 -3.95 2.90
N ALA A 285 -6.36 -3.90 4.23
CA ALA A 285 -7.27 -4.54 5.18
C ALA A 285 -8.01 -3.50 6.01
N ALA A 286 -9.33 -3.69 6.15
CA ALA A 286 -10.25 -2.72 6.70
C ALA A 286 -10.16 -2.58 8.23
N SER A 287 -9.54 -1.51 8.73
CA SER A 287 -9.49 -1.20 10.16
C SER A 287 -10.69 -0.39 10.65
N ASN A 288 -11.26 0.42 9.79
CA ASN A 288 -12.40 1.31 10.05
C ASN A 288 -13.22 1.51 8.78
N TYR A 289 -14.47 1.95 8.93
CA TYR A 289 -15.19 2.54 7.81
C TYR A 289 -14.73 3.97 7.57
N ASP A 290 -14.70 4.39 6.33
CA ASP A 290 -14.30 5.74 5.91
C ASP A 290 -15.43 6.77 6.02
N SER A 291 -16.64 6.32 6.29
CA SER A 291 -17.82 7.16 6.51
C SER A 291 -18.58 6.77 7.76
N GLN A 292 -19.37 7.73 8.27
CA GLN A 292 -20.15 7.55 9.48
C GLN A 292 -21.32 6.58 9.28
N ARG A 293 -21.69 5.89 10.35
CA ARG A 293 -22.93 5.13 10.41
C ARG A 293 -24.16 6.04 10.40
N PRO A 294 -25.35 5.56 10.02
CA PRO A 294 -26.58 6.32 10.12
C PRO A 294 -26.82 6.89 11.52
N GLY A 295 -27.32 8.11 11.59
CA GLY A 295 -27.76 8.76 12.83
C GLY A 295 -26.68 9.52 13.61
N ILE A 296 -25.41 9.54 13.12
CA ILE A 296 -24.35 10.38 13.71
C ILE A 296 -23.69 11.25 12.66
N THR A 297 -23.00 12.29 13.10
CA THR A 297 -22.20 13.17 12.24
C THR A 297 -20.84 12.54 11.89
N ALA A 298 -20.20 13.03 10.83
CA ALA A 298 -18.84 12.63 10.49
C ALA A 298 -17.84 12.96 11.61
N ALA A 299 -18.03 14.09 12.30
CA ALA A 299 -17.17 14.50 13.41
C ALA A 299 -17.28 13.55 14.61
N GLU A 300 -18.50 13.13 14.98
CA GLU A 300 -18.72 12.13 16.03
C GLU A 300 -18.11 10.79 15.65
N SER A 301 -18.30 10.35 14.41
CA SER A 301 -17.72 9.10 13.90
C SER A 301 -16.19 9.13 13.89
N LEU A 302 -15.59 10.24 13.44
CA LEU A 302 -14.13 10.42 13.47
C LEU A 302 -13.58 10.41 14.91
N ALA A 303 -14.30 11.00 15.86
CA ALA A 303 -13.91 10.97 17.27
C ALA A 303 -13.90 9.55 17.87
N GLU A 304 -14.72 8.64 17.35
CA GLU A 304 -14.68 7.22 17.70
C GLU A 304 -13.49 6.48 17.04
N THR A 305 -12.95 7.05 15.97
CA THR A 305 -11.88 6.46 15.14
C THR A 305 -10.50 6.97 15.62
N LYS A 306 -10.06 6.54 16.82
CA LYS A 306 -8.72 6.89 17.32
C LYS A 306 -7.71 5.85 16.86
N ILE A 307 -6.52 6.29 16.40
CA ILE A 307 -5.41 5.39 16.04
C ILE A 307 -5.14 4.40 17.18
N GLY A 308 -5.12 3.11 16.84
CA GLY A 308 -4.99 2.01 17.80
C GLY A 308 -6.26 1.69 18.61
N LYS A 309 -7.37 2.35 18.32
CA LYS A 309 -8.70 2.08 18.90
C LYS A 309 -9.79 1.85 17.85
N TYR A 310 -9.39 1.63 16.59
CA TYR A 310 -10.33 1.16 15.57
C TYR A 310 -10.94 -0.16 15.98
N ALA A 311 -12.22 -0.33 15.72
CA ALA A 311 -12.93 -1.56 16.11
C ALA A 311 -12.30 -2.83 15.55
N ALA A 312 -11.66 -2.74 14.37
CA ALA A 312 -11.02 -3.85 13.68
C ALA A 312 -9.50 -3.69 13.53
N TYR A 313 -8.82 -2.89 14.38
CA TYR A 313 -7.39 -2.63 14.25
C TYR A 313 -6.56 -3.92 14.19
N ASN A 314 -6.60 -4.72 15.24
CA ASN A 314 -5.81 -5.96 15.32
C ASN A 314 -6.24 -6.99 14.25
N GLN A 315 -7.53 -7.07 13.95
CA GLN A 315 -8.06 -7.98 12.94
C GLN A 315 -7.68 -7.55 11.53
N ALA A 316 -7.55 -6.25 11.27
CA ALA A 316 -7.04 -5.75 10.00
C ALA A 316 -5.53 -6.04 9.83
N LEU A 317 -4.73 -5.87 10.91
CA LEU A 317 -3.32 -6.27 10.89
C LEU A 317 -3.16 -7.78 10.63
N ASP A 318 -3.97 -8.61 11.29
CA ASP A 318 -3.99 -10.06 11.06
C ASP A 318 -4.43 -10.38 9.62
N ALA A 319 -5.47 -9.72 9.11
CA ALA A 319 -5.98 -9.96 7.76
C ALA A 319 -4.95 -9.60 6.68
N ALA A 320 -4.29 -8.45 6.80
CA ALA A 320 -3.23 -8.05 5.86
C ALA A 320 -2.09 -9.07 5.82
N HIS A 321 -1.63 -9.54 6.99
CA HIS A 321 -0.62 -10.59 7.05
C HIS A 321 -1.17 -11.95 6.58
N ARG A 322 -2.31 -12.41 7.10
CA ARG A 322 -2.88 -13.74 6.81
C ARG A 322 -3.14 -13.94 5.32
N VAL A 323 -3.71 -12.94 4.65
CA VAL A 323 -3.99 -12.97 3.22
C VAL A 323 -2.69 -12.81 2.42
N GLY A 324 -1.91 -11.78 2.73
CA GLY A 324 -0.68 -11.46 1.99
C GLY A 324 0.40 -12.53 2.12
N SER A 325 0.55 -13.17 3.29
CA SER A 325 1.59 -14.17 3.51
C SER A 325 1.41 -15.44 2.66
N ILE A 326 0.18 -15.79 2.29
CA ILE A 326 -0.07 -16.90 1.36
C ILE A 326 0.59 -16.61 0.01
N VAL A 327 0.41 -15.40 -0.51
CA VAL A 327 1.01 -14.95 -1.77
C VAL A 327 2.52 -14.86 -1.66
N VAL A 328 3.04 -14.25 -0.58
CA VAL A 328 4.49 -14.13 -0.32
C VAL A 328 5.16 -15.50 -0.26
N ARG A 329 4.58 -16.44 0.49
CA ARG A 329 5.11 -17.80 0.64
C ARG A 329 5.07 -18.56 -0.67
N GLU A 330 3.99 -18.44 -1.45
CA GLU A 330 3.86 -19.09 -2.77
C GLU A 330 4.94 -18.57 -3.73
N LEU A 331 5.13 -17.26 -3.84
CA LEU A 331 6.15 -16.65 -4.69
C LEU A 331 7.57 -17.04 -4.26
N ALA A 332 7.86 -16.99 -2.96
CA ALA A 332 9.19 -17.27 -2.44
C ALA A 332 9.59 -18.75 -2.57
N ARG A 333 8.64 -19.67 -2.32
CA ARG A 333 8.88 -21.12 -2.41
C ARG A 333 9.01 -21.60 -3.85
N ASN A 334 8.22 -21.07 -4.75
CA ASN A 334 8.19 -21.45 -6.16
C ASN A 334 8.94 -20.42 -7.03
N TRP A 335 10.02 -19.84 -6.49
CA TRP A 335 10.79 -18.77 -7.14
C TRP A 335 11.27 -19.14 -8.55
N ASP A 336 11.76 -20.36 -8.75
CA ASP A 336 12.26 -20.81 -10.05
C ASP A 336 11.17 -20.79 -11.14
N LYS A 337 9.92 -20.96 -10.75
CA LYS A 337 8.76 -20.83 -11.64
C LYS A 337 8.39 -19.36 -11.89
N TYR A 338 8.46 -18.53 -10.85
CA TYR A 338 7.90 -17.16 -10.88
C TYR A 338 8.95 -16.09 -11.14
N ARG A 339 10.24 -16.42 -11.07
CA ARG A 339 11.33 -15.50 -11.39
C ARG A 339 11.24 -14.96 -12.82
N ASP A 340 10.99 -15.82 -13.79
CA ASP A 340 10.98 -15.49 -15.21
C ASP A 340 9.56 -15.37 -15.80
N ARG A 341 8.54 -15.85 -15.08
CA ARG A 341 7.15 -15.81 -15.51
C ARG A 341 6.24 -15.31 -14.39
N ILE A 342 5.56 -14.19 -14.64
CA ILE A 342 4.62 -13.60 -13.67
C ILE A 342 3.37 -14.48 -13.56
N PRO A 343 2.88 -14.80 -12.34
CA PRO A 343 1.66 -15.59 -12.15
C PRO A 343 0.44 -14.94 -12.83
N GLY A 344 -0.45 -15.78 -13.35
CA GLY A 344 -1.67 -15.33 -14.01
C GLY A 344 -1.51 -14.89 -15.45
N GLN A 345 -0.28 -14.64 -15.91
CA GLN A 345 -0.02 -14.38 -17.32
C GLN A 345 0.01 -15.69 -18.12
N PRO A 346 -0.44 -15.69 -19.41
CA PRO A 346 -0.45 -16.86 -20.28
C PRO A 346 0.91 -17.45 -20.57
#